data_38061328af0ed33ad5c946f869108368
#
_entry.id   38061328af0ed33ad5c946f869108368
#
_cell.length_a   1.000
_cell.length_b   1.000
_cell.length_c   1.000
_cell.angle_alpha   90.00
_cell.angle_beta   90.00
_cell.angle_gamma   90.00
#
_symmetry.space_group_name_H-M   'P 1'
#
loop_
_entity.id
_entity.type
_entity.pdbx_description
1 polymer ?
#
loop_
_entity_poly.entity_id
_entity_poly.type
_entity_poly.pdbx_seq_one_letter_code
_entity_poly.pdbx_strand_id
1 'polypeptide(L)'
;MEIYRNHQLVGHLIEEDRQHYLFRYDDKYFADLANPAISLTLPKTKQEYRSETLFPFFFNMLSEGANRQLQSRVLRIDESDHFGLLAATAQYDTIGAITVKPVSK
;
A
#
# COMPACT_ATOMS: atom_id res chain seq x y z
N MET A 1 -3.90 5.15 -3.63
CA MET A 1 -3.06 5.63 -2.52
C MET A 1 -1.66 5.90 -3.02
N GLU A 2 -1.02 6.89 -2.44
CA GLU A 2 0.37 7.22 -2.74
C GLU A 2 1.29 6.51 -1.77
N ILE A 3 2.38 5.95 -2.29
CA ILE A 3 3.38 5.22 -1.51
C ILE A 3 4.65 6.05 -1.49
N TYR A 4 5.20 6.28 -0.29
CA TYR A 4 6.41 7.08 -0.08
C TYR A 4 7.49 6.26 0.61
N ARG A 5 8.74 6.60 0.33
CA ARG A 5 9.92 6.10 1.03
C ARG A 5 10.78 7.30 1.40
N ASN A 6 10.93 7.55 2.72
CA ASN A 6 11.67 8.70 3.21
C ASN A 6 11.23 10.01 2.53
N HIS A 7 9.91 10.22 2.45
CA HIS A 7 9.28 11.40 1.84
C HIS A 7 9.41 11.49 0.31
N GLN A 8 9.99 10.48 -0.34
CA GLN A 8 10.06 10.40 -1.79
C GLN A 8 8.90 9.55 -2.32
N LEU A 9 8.18 10.06 -3.32
CA LEU A 9 7.09 9.30 -3.95
C LEU A 9 7.67 8.08 -4.67
N VAL A 10 7.20 6.90 -4.27
CA VAL A 10 7.60 5.62 -4.87
C VAL A 10 6.64 5.21 -5.98
N GLY A 11 5.36 5.40 -5.76
CA GLY A 11 4.35 4.97 -6.71
C GLY A 11 2.95 5.07 -6.14
N HIS A 12 2.04 4.34 -6.77
CA HIS A 12 0.62 4.36 -6.41
C HIS A 12 0.08 2.95 -6.25
N LEU A 13 -0.74 2.76 -5.22
CA LEU A 13 -1.52 1.55 -5.01
C LEU A 13 -2.98 1.89 -5.29
N ILE A 14 -3.59 1.17 -6.22
CA ILE A 14 -4.93 1.46 -6.70
C ILE A 14 -5.79 0.21 -6.53
N GLU A 15 -6.97 0.37 -5.95
CA GLU A 15 -8.02 -0.64 -5.99
C GLU A 15 -8.92 -0.31 -7.17
N GLU A 16 -8.80 -1.08 -8.25
CA GLU A 16 -9.62 -0.87 -9.46
C GLU A 16 -11.06 -1.35 -9.22
N ASP A 17 -11.19 -2.47 -8.49
CA ASP A 17 -12.44 -2.96 -7.92
C ASP A 17 -12.08 -3.92 -6.77
N ARG A 18 -13.08 -4.59 -6.18
CA ARG A 18 -12.85 -5.42 -4.98
C ARG A 18 -11.95 -6.64 -5.22
N GLN A 19 -11.70 -6.98 -6.48
CA GLN A 19 -10.89 -8.14 -6.85
C GLN A 19 -9.74 -7.79 -7.77
N HIS A 20 -9.44 -6.49 -7.94
CA HIS A 20 -8.39 -6.04 -8.83
C HIS A 20 -7.61 -4.91 -8.20
N TYR A 21 -6.33 -5.16 -7.93
CA TYR A 21 -5.41 -4.20 -7.36
C TYR A 21 -4.26 -3.96 -8.32
N LEU A 22 -3.80 -2.71 -8.38
CA LEU A 22 -2.67 -2.31 -9.20
C LEU A 22 -1.67 -1.58 -8.33
N PHE A 23 -0.41 -1.99 -8.37
CA PHE A 23 0.70 -1.18 -7.87
C PHE A 23 1.55 -0.75 -9.04
N ARG A 24 1.80 0.56 -9.14
CA ARG A 24 2.62 1.13 -10.21
C ARG A 24 3.69 2.02 -9.60
N TYR A 25 4.97 1.72 -9.91
CA TYR A 25 6.06 2.59 -9.53
C TYR A 25 5.94 3.93 -10.27
N ASP A 26 6.23 5.03 -9.56
CA ASP A 26 6.33 6.35 -10.16
C ASP A 26 7.44 6.36 -11.22
N ASP A 27 7.22 7.09 -12.32
CA ASP A 27 8.16 7.08 -13.45
C ASP A 27 9.57 7.50 -13.02
N LYS A 28 9.69 8.54 -12.22
CA LYS A 28 11.00 9.02 -11.74
C LYS A 28 11.67 8.02 -10.80
N TYR A 29 10.89 7.45 -9.89
CA TYR A 29 11.41 6.45 -8.95
C TYR A 29 11.88 5.20 -9.69
N PHE A 30 11.07 4.74 -10.65
CA PHE A 30 11.38 3.56 -11.44
C PHE A 30 12.61 3.73 -12.30
N ALA A 31 12.77 4.92 -12.90
CA ALA A 31 13.88 5.20 -13.81
C ALA A 31 15.23 5.37 -13.09
N ASP A 32 15.22 5.74 -11.82
CA ASP A 32 16.44 5.95 -11.04
C ASP A 32 16.94 4.62 -10.48
N LEU A 33 18.02 4.11 -11.05
CA LEU A 33 18.61 2.82 -10.66
C LEU A 33 19.14 2.81 -9.23
N ALA A 34 19.39 3.98 -8.63
CA ALA A 34 19.83 4.08 -7.24
C ALA A 34 18.69 3.81 -6.26
N ASN A 35 17.44 3.94 -6.69
CA ASN A 35 16.28 3.68 -5.84
C ASN A 35 16.02 2.17 -5.75
N PRO A 36 15.93 1.60 -4.53
CA PRO A 36 15.64 0.18 -4.38
C PRO A 36 14.16 -0.12 -4.60
N ALA A 37 13.86 -1.38 -4.92
CA ALA A 37 12.48 -1.87 -4.87
C ALA A 37 11.97 -1.79 -3.43
N ILE A 38 10.66 -1.58 -3.27
CA ILE A 38 10.06 -1.50 -1.92
C ILE A 38 9.89 -2.87 -1.29
N SER A 39 9.91 -3.93 -2.09
CA SER A 39 9.75 -5.30 -1.61
C SER A 39 10.39 -6.27 -2.59
N LEU A 40 10.84 -7.41 -2.08
CA LEU A 40 11.33 -8.50 -2.92
C LEU A 40 10.24 -9.05 -3.83
N THR A 41 8.98 -8.92 -3.44
CA THR A 41 7.83 -9.38 -4.24
C THR A 41 7.37 -8.36 -5.27
N LEU A 42 7.91 -7.13 -5.22
CA LEU A 42 7.60 -6.06 -6.15
C LEU A 42 8.91 -5.46 -6.72
N PRO A 43 9.75 -6.29 -7.36
CA PRO A 43 11.05 -5.81 -7.85
C PRO A 43 10.88 -4.79 -8.97
N LYS A 44 11.89 -3.91 -9.13
CA LYS A 44 11.87 -2.87 -10.17
C LYS A 44 12.20 -3.41 -11.57
N THR A 45 11.97 -4.68 -11.82
CA THR A 45 12.07 -5.26 -13.17
C THR A 45 10.81 -5.00 -14.00
N LYS A 46 9.71 -4.65 -13.33
CA LYS A 46 8.45 -4.24 -13.95
C LYS A 46 7.96 -2.99 -13.22
N GLN A 47 7.31 -2.10 -13.95
CA GLN A 47 6.75 -0.89 -13.37
C GLN A 47 5.38 -1.11 -12.75
N GLU A 48 4.58 -2.02 -13.32
CA GLU A 48 3.21 -2.28 -12.87
C GLU A 48 3.04 -3.73 -12.44
N TYR A 49 2.30 -3.91 -11.36
CA TYR A 49 1.92 -5.20 -10.82
C TYR A 49 0.42 -5.22 -10.57
N ARG A 50 -0.23 -6.30 -11.00
CA ARG A 50 -1.67 -6.50 -10.78
C ARG A 50 -1.89 -7.73 -9.94
N SER A 51 -2.94 -7.69 -9.10
CA SER A 51 -3.30 -8.82 -8.24
C SER A 51 -4.80 -8.84 -8.00
N GLU A 52 -5.35 -10.02 -7.78
CA GLU A 52 -6.75 -10.19 -7.39
C GLU A 52 -6.96 -9.94 -5.90
N THR A 53 -5.88 -9.91 -5.13
CA THR A 53 -5.91 -9.61 -3.69
C THR A 53 -4.94 -8.49 -3.38
N LEU A 54 -5.11 -7.85 -2.22
CA LEU A 54 -4.15 -6.85 -1.78
C LEU A 54 -2.77 -7.50 -1.67
N PHE A 55 -1.76 -6.83 -2.22
CA PHE A 55 -0.40 -7.36 -2.23
C PHE A 55 0.08 -7.67 -0.81
N PRO A 56 0.75 -8.81 -0.58
CA PRO A 56 1.20 -9.19 0.77
C PRO A 56 2.00 -8.12 1.49
N PHE A 57 2.83 -7.37 0.77
CA PHE A 57 3.61 -6.28 1.36
C PHE A 57 2.71 -5.26 2.06
N PHE A 58 1.62 -4.85 1.40
CA PHE A 58 0.70 -3.88 1.95
C PHE A 58 -0.24 -4.49 2.99
N PHE A 59 -0.65 -5.74 2.77
CA PHE A 59 -1.46 -6.46 3.74
C PHE A 59 -0.74 -6.56 5.09
N ASN A 60 0.57 -6.79 5.07
CA ASN A 60 1.37 -6.90 6.29
C ASN A 60 1.51 -5.58 7.05
N MET A 61 1.13 -4.45 6.46
CA MET A 61 1.07 -3.17 7.17
C MET A 61 -0.19 -3.03 8.02
N LEU A 62 -1.18 -3.89 7.83
CA LEU A 62 -2.41 -3.86 8.61
C LEU A 62 -2.18 -4.43 10.00
N SER A 63 -2.93 -3.89 10.99
CA SER A 63 -2.97 -4.48 12.32
C SER A 63 -3.58 -5.88 12.26
N GLU A 64 -3.16 -6.74 13.17
CA GLU A 64 -3.61 -8.13 13.20
C GLU A 64 -4.61 -8.38 14.31
N GLY A 65 -5.45 -9.41 14.12
CA GLY A 65 -6.32 -9.97 15.14
C GLY A 65 -7.28 -8.95 15.75
N ALA A 66 -7.28 -8.88 17.08
CA ALA A 66 -8.21 -8.03 17.82
C ALA A 66 -8.04 -6.54 17.51
N ASN A 67 -6.80 -6.09 17.23
CA ASN A 67 -6.56 -4.69 16.86
C ASN A 67 -7.24 -4.33 15.56
N ARG A 68 -7.20 -5.21 14.57
CA ARG A 68 -7.89 -4.99 13.29
C ARG A 68 -9.39 -4.96 13.47
N GLN A 69 -9.92 -5.85 14.31
CA GLN A 69 -11.37 -5.87 14.62
C GLN A 69 -11.79 -4.59 15.30
N LEU A 70 -11.00 -4.10 16.25
CA LEU A 70 -11.29 -2.84 16.93
C LEU A 70 -11.25 -1.66 15.97
N GLN A 71 -10.24 -1.60 15.11
CA GLN A 71 -10.12 -0.54 14.10
C GLN A 71 -11.31 -0.55 13.14
N SER A 72 -11.70 -1.73 12.67
CA SER A 72 -12.86 -1.90 11.80
C SER A 72 -14.12 -1.32 12.44
N ARG A 73 -14.34 -1.62 13.72
CA ARG A 73 -15.50 -1.15 14.47
C ARG A 73 -15.49 0.35 14.70
N VAL A 74 -14.35 0.89 15.13
CA VAL A 74 -14.20 2.31 15.43
C VAL A 74 -14.30 3.16 14.17
N LEU A 75 -13.69 2.72 13.09
CA LEU A 75 -13.66 3.45 11.82
C LEU A 75 -14.87 3.18 10.94
N ARG A 76 -15.71 2.20 11.32
CA ARG A 76 -16.87 1.77 10.55
C ARG A 76 -16.52 1.30 9.15
N ILE A 77 -15.38 0.61 9.05
CA ILE A 77 -14.90 0.00 7.83
C ILE A 77 -14.98 -1.51 8.00
N ASP A 78 -15.52 -2.22 7.01
CA ASP A 78 -15.63 -3.66 7.06
C ASP A 78 -14.24 -4.29 7.27
N GLU A 79 -14.16 -5.27 8.17
CA GLU A 79 -12.89 -5.95 8.48
C GLU A 79 -12.29 -6.64 7.24
N SER A 80 -13.12 -7.04 6.29
CA SER A 80 -12.67 -7.63 5.02
C SER A 80 -12.23 -6.59 4.00
N ASP A 81 -12.51 -5.32 4.23
CA ASP A 81 -12.08 -4.22 3.36
C ASP A 81 -10.66 -3.81 3.71
N HIS A 82 -9.70 -4.63 3.31
CA HIS A 82 -8.29 -4.43 3.65
C HIS A 82 -7.73 -3.14 3.07
N PHE A 83 -8.16 -2.79 1.85
CA PHE A 83 -7.71 -1.54 1.21
C PHE A 83 -8.22 -0.31 1.98
N GLY A 84 -9.49 -0.31 2.38
CA GLY A 84 -10.07 0.77 3.17
C GLY A 84 -9.39 0.92 4.53
N LEU A 85 -9.12 -0.20 5.22
CA LEU A 85 -8.39 -0.19 6.48
C LEU A 85 -6.97 0.32 6.30
N LEU A 86 -6.29 -0.07 5.24
CA LEU A 86 -4.95 0.41 4.93
C LEU A 86 -4.95 1.92 4.73
N ALA A 87 -5.88 2.44 3.94
CA ALA A 87 -5.99 3.87 3.70
C ALA A 87 -6.25 4.66 4.98
N ALA A 88 -7.03 4.10 5.91
CA ALA A 88 -7.38 4.79 7.15
C ALA A 88 -6.29 4.72 8.22
N THR A 89 -5.44 3.69 8.23
CA THR A 89 -4.51 3.41 9.33
C THR A 89 -3.03 3.53 8.96
N ALA A 90 -2.65 3.25 7.72
CA ALA A 90 -1.24 3.12 7.35
C ALA A 90 -0.48 4.46 7.32
N GLN A 91 -1.18 5.59 7.34
CA GLN A 91 -0.52 6.89 7.44
C GLN A 91 0.18 7.08 8.80
N TYR A 92 -0.20 6.28 9.79
CA TYR A 92 0.37 6.32 11.14
C TYR A 92 1.35 5.19 11.38
N ASP A 93 1.36 4.16 10.52
CA ASP A 93 2.20 2.99 10.63
C ASP A 93 3.09 2.87 9.40
N THR A 94 4.31 2.39 9.60
CA THR A 94 5.27 2.21 8.51
C THR A 94 5.90 0.83 8.59
N ILE A 95 6.35 0.33 7.43
CA ILE A 95 7.27 -0.81 7.37
C ILE A 95 8.60 -0.24 6.88
N GLY A 96 9.59 -0.19 7.77
CA GLY A 96 10.86 0.46 7.48
C GLY A 96 10.64 1.93 7.12
N ALA A 97 11.10 2.35 5.97
CA ALA A 97 10.98 3.73 5.49
C ALA A 97 9.72 3.99 4.67
N ILE A 98 8.87 2.97 4.49
CA ILE A 98 7.70 3.06 3.61
C ILE A 98 6.49 3.62 4.36
N THR A 99 5.85 4.61 3.78
CA THR A 99 4.62 5.24 4.29
C THR A 99 3.56 5.21 3.19
N VAL A 100 2.33 4.96 3.58
CA VAL A 100 1.18 4.98 2.67
C VAL A 100 0.30 6.18 3.01
N LYS A 101 -0.08 6.96 2.00
CA LYS A 101 -0.96 8.11 2.18
C LYS A 101 -2.17 7.99 1.26
N PRO A 102 -3.41 8.17 1.78
CA PRO A 102 -4.58 8.22 0.92
C PRO A 102 -4.48 9.40 -0.03
N VAL A 103 -4.98 9.19 -1.26
CA VAL A 103 -5.04 10.27 -2.23
C VAL A 103 -6.20 11.17 -1.87
N SER A 104 -5.91 12.46 -1.71
CA SER A 104 -6.93 13.47 -1.47
C SER A 104 -7.68 13.76 -2.78
N LYS A 105 -8.99 13.71 -2.72
CA LYS A 105 -9.83 14.10 -3.86
C LYS A 105 -10.25 15.55 -3.75
#